data_c6630cd3e143b6c3566c8898c92cce23
#
_entry.id   c6630cd3e143b6c3566c8898c92cce23
#
_cell.length_a   1.000
_cell.length_b   1.000
_cell.length_c   1.000
_cell.angle_alpha   90.00
_cell.angle_beta   90.00
_cell.angle_gamma   90.00
#
_symmetry.space_group_name_H-M   'P 1'
#
loop_
_entity.id
_entity.type
_entity.pdbx_description
1 polymer ?
#
loop_
_entity_poly.entity_id
_entity_poly.type
_entity_poly.pdbx_seq_one_letter_code
_entity_poly.pdbx_strand_id
1 'polypeptide(L)'
;PWRQKGTGRARAGTIRSPIWRGGGVTFAARNQDHSVKVNKKMYRGAITCILSELLRQGRLVAVESFALGEPKTKALKSALEQLELKNVLILLEELDENVYLSSRNLTGVQIRTANNVDPVSLIGSDKVLATFGALKKLEEALA
;
A
#
# COMPACT_ATOMS: atom_id res chain seq x y z
N PRO A 1 -24.41 -27.82 35.34
CA PRO A 1 -25.56 -27.13 36.00
C PRO A 1 -26.53 -28.10 36.64
N TRP A 2 -26.77 -29.28 36.05
CA TRP A 2 -27.61 -30.34 36.56
C TRP A 2 -27.09 -31.74 36.17
N ARG A 3 -27.59 -32.80 36.78
CA ARG A 3 -27.18 -34.17 36.47
C ARG A 3 -27.51 -34.54 35.02
N GLN A 4 -26.69 -35.41 34.43
CA GLN A 4 -26.74 -35.78 33.01
C GLN A 4 -27.99 -36.54 32.58
N LYS A 5 -28.66 -37.23 33.50
CA LYS A 5 -29.85 -38.03 33.21
C LYS A 5 -30.93 -37.80 34.31
N GLY A 6 -32.21 -38.08 33.98
CA GLY A 6 -33.33 -38.04 34.92
C GLY A 6 -33.88 -36.64 35.20
N THR A 7 -33.57 -35.63 34.40
CA THR A 7 -34.06 -34.22 34.59
C THR A 7 -35.03 -33.77 33.50
N GLY A 8 -35.25 -34.56 32.44
CA GLY A 8 -36.06 -34.13 31.30
C GLY A 8 -35.52 -32.94 30.51
N ARG A 9 -34.31 -32.40 30.85
CA ARG A 9 -33.68 -31.29 30.20
C ARG A 9 -32.55 -31.73 29.26
N ALA A 10 -32.16 -30.87 28.32
CA ALA A 10 -30.99 -31.12 27.51
C ALA A 10 -29.75 -31.25 28.40
N ARG A 11 -28.83 -32.14 28.04
CA ARG A 11 -27.59 -32.36 28.79
C ARG A 11 -26.70 -31.10 28.74
N ALA A 12 -26.20 -30.70 29.89
CA ALA A 12 -25.27 -29.59 30.00
C ALA A 12 -24.21 -29.84 31.08
N GLY A 13 -22.96 -29.90 30.70
CA GLY A 13 -21.82 -30.09 31.60
C GLY A 13 -21.35 -28.77 32.25
N THR A 14 -21.50 -27.66 31.58
CA THR A 14 -21.07 -26.33 32.05
C THR A 14 -22.00 -25.26 31.50
N ILE A 15 -22.14 -24.17 32.25
CA ILE A 15 -22.83 -22.95 31.80
C ILE A 15 -21.95 -22.09 30.86
N ARG A 16 -20.65 -22.41 30.76
CA ARG A 16 -19.69 -21.72 29.87
C ARG A 16 -19.61 -22.28 28.48
N SER A 17 -20.47 -23.27 28.14
CA SER A 17 -20.51 -23.84 26.80
C SER A 17 -20.90 -22.78 25.78
N PRO A 18 -20.36 -22.86 24.53
CA PRO A 18 -20.67 -21.90 23.46
C PRO A 18 -22.15 -21.79 23.07
N ILE A 19 -22.91 -22.83 23.36
CA ILE A 19 -24.37 -22.85 23.11
C ILE A 19 -25.19 -22.07 24.16
N TRP A 20 -24.56 -21.66 25.25
CA TRP A 20 -25.22 -20.89 26.28
C TRP A 20 -25.04 -19.37 26.06
N ARG A 21 -26.09 -18.61 26.38
CA ARG A 21 -26.00 -17.15 26.37
C ARG A 21 -24.96 -16.70 27.42
N GLY A 22 -23.94 -15.97 26.96
CA GLY A 22 -22.80 -15.57 27.80
C GLY A 22 -21.76 -16.69 28.02
N GLY A 23 -21.86 -17.82 27.31
CA GLY A 23 -20.81 -18.84 27.25
C GLY A 23 -19.60 -18.42 26.43
N GLY A 24 -18.62 -19.30 26.32
CA GLY A 24 -17.40 -19.06 25.53
C GLY A 24 -17.67 -18.98 24.03
N VAL A 25 -16.75 -18.35 23.31
CA VAL A 25 -16.78 -18.30 21.83
C VAL A 25 -16.04 -19.51 21.26
N THR A 26 -16.70 -20.30 20.43
CA THR A 26 -16.12 -21.52 19.82
C THR A 26 -14.91 -21.18 18.93
N PHE A 27 -15.05 -20.15 18.10
CA PHE A 27 -14.00 -19.65 17.22
C PHE A 27 -13.74 -18.17 17.53
N ALA A 28 -12.99 -17.93 18.60
CA ALA A 28 -12.61 -16.56 18.96
C ALA A 28 -11.70 -15.96 17.90
N ALA A 29 -11.85 -14.65 17.65
CA ALA A 29 -10.94 -13.91 16.78
C ALA A 29 -9.50 -14.01 17.31
N ARG A 30 -8.58 -14.37 16.43
CA ARG A 30 -7.14 -14.44 16.70
C ARG A 30 -6.41 -13.66 15.63
N ASN A 31 -5.18 -13.25 15.91
CA ASN A 31 -4.32 -12.70 14.88
C ASN A 31 -4.09 -13.78 13.81
N GLN A 32 -4.52 -13.50 12.60
CA GLN A 32 -4.37 -14.39 11.44
C GLN A 32 -3.60 -13.65 10.36
N ASP A 33 -2.71 -14.38 9.71
CA ASP A 33 -2.04 -13.90 8.50
C ASP A 33 -2.96 -14.20 7.30
N HIS A 34 -3.45 -13.14 6.67
CA HIS A 34 -4.29 -13.19 5.47
C HIS A 34 -3.48 -12.93 4.18
N SER A 35 -2.16 -12.91 4.26
CA SER A 35 -1.31 -12.70 3.09
C SER A 35 -1.46 -13.82 2.09
N VAL A 36 -1.57 -13.46 0.82
CA VAL A 36 -1.65 -14.41 -0.30
C VAL A 36 -0.43 -14.21 -1.19
N LYS A 37 0.33 -15.28 -1.38
CA LYS A 37 1.48 -15.27 -2.28
C LYS A 37 1.02 -15.10 -3.73
N VAL A 38 1.53 -14.06 -4.40
CA VAL A 38 1.34 -13.83 -5.84
C VAL A 38 2.57 -14.32 -6.61
N ASN A 39 2.38 -14.92 -7.78
CA ASN A 39 3.47 -15.35 -8.65
C ASN A 39 4.23 -14.12 -9.20
N LYS A 40 5.56 -14.18 -9.26
CA LYS A 40 6.40 -13.07 -9.73
C LYS A 40 6.01 -12.56 -11.14
N LYS A 41 5.72 -13.47 -12.08
CA LYS A 41 5.28 -13.10 -13.44
C LYS A 41 3.93 -12.38 -13.44
N MET A 42 2.99 -12.78 -12.59
CA MET A 42 1.70 -12.10 -12.44
C MET A 42 1.87 -10.70 -11.85
N TYR A 43 2.73 -10.55 -10.85
CA TYR A 43 3.04 -9.26 -10.24
C TYR A 43 3.67 -8.28 -11.24
N ARG A 44 4.68 -8.74 -12.01
CA ARG A 44 5.30 -7.94 -13.09
C ARG A 44 4.27 -7.54 -14.15
N GLY A 45 3.46 -8.48 -14.63
CA GLY A 45 2.40 -8.20 -15.58
C GLY A 45 1.39 -7.17 -15.07
N ALA A 46 1.03 -7.23 -13.78
CA ALA A 46 0.16 -6.23 -13.17
C ALA A 46 0.78 -4.82 -13.21
N ILE A 47 2.06 -4.67 -12.81
CA ILE A 47 2.75 -3.38 -12.88
C ILE A 47 2.82 -2.86 -14.32
N THR A 48 3.15 -3.70 -15.29
CA THR A 48 3.20 -3.32 -16.71
C THR A 48 1.84 -2.81 -17.19
N CYS A 49 0.75 -3.51 -16.87
CA CYS A 49 -0.61 -3.07 -17.21
C CYS A 49 -0.96 -1.73 -16.56
N ILE A 50 -0.61 -1.54 -15.29
CA ILE A 50 -0.87 -0.30 -14.55
C ILE A 50 -0.11 0.87 -15.19
N LEU A 51 1.18 0.72 -15.46
CA LEU A 51 1.99 1.78 -16.09
C LEU A 51 1.47 2.15 -17.48
N SER A 52 1.06 1.16 -18.28
CA SER A 52 0.45 1.37 -19.59
C SER A 52 -0.86 2.18 -19.48
N GLU A 53 -1.68 1.86 -18.49
CA GLU A 53 -2.94 2.58 -18.25
C GLU A 53 -2.69 3.99 -17.72
N LEU A 54 -1.73 4.20 -16.82
CA LEU A 54 -1.33 5.53 -16.34
C LEU A 54 -0.84 6.42 -17.49
N LEU A 55 -0.07 5.85 -18.42
CA LEU A 55 0.38 6.56 -19.61
C LEU A 55 -0.80 6.91 -20.53
N ARG A 56 -1.73 5.97 -20.77
CA ARG A 56 -2.93 6.20 -21.58
C ARG A 56 -3.82 7.30 -21.01
N GLN A 57 -3.91 7.40 -19.69
CA GLN A 57 -4.69 8.43 -18.99
C GLN A 57 -3.96 9.77 -18.85
N GLY A 58 -2.68 9.89 -19.25
CA GLY A 58 -1.88 11.09 -19.04
C GLY A 58 -1.58 11.39 -17.57
N ARG A 59 -1.59 10.36 -16.71
CA ARG A 59 -1.29 10.47 -15.28
C ARG A 59 0.20 10.29 -14.97
N LEU A 60 0.99 9.78 -15.91
CA LEU A 60 2.43 9.62 -15.79
C LEU A 60 3.14 10.87 -16.29
N VAL A 61 3.88 11.54 -15.41
CA VAL A 61 4.68 12.75 -15.71
C VAL A 61 6.16 12.39 -15.59
N ALA A 62 6.93 12.55 -16.66
CA ALA A 62 8.34 12.28 -16.66
C ALA A 62 9.14 13.58 -16.49
N VAL A 63 10.16 13.56 -15.63
CA VAL A 63 11.08 14.66 -15.39
C VAL A 63 12.53 14.19 -15.51
N GLU A 64 13.43 15.07 -15.89
CA GLU A 64 14.85 14.71 -16.03
C GLU A 64 15.47 14.39 -14.67
N SER A 65 15.25 15.25 -13.69
CA SER A 65 15.72 15.10 -12.31
C SER A 65 14.75 15.74 -11.34
N PHE A 66 14.71 15.22 -10.13
CA PHE A 66 13.94 15.79 -9.03
C PHE A 66 14.76 15.70 -7.76
N ALA A 67 15.36 16.81 -7.36
CA ALA A 67 16.18 16.92 -6.17
C ALA A 67 15.86 18.22 -5.40
N LEU A 68 16.05 18.18 -4.09
CA LEU A 68 15.89 19.33 -3.21
C LEU A 68 17.22 19.66 -2.54
N GLY A 69 17.61 20.92 -2.53
CA GLY A 69 18.85 21.39 -1.86
C GLY A 69 18.78 21.26 -0.34
N GLU A 70 17.59 21.37 0.25
CA GLU A 70 17.36 21.30 1.69
C GLU A 70 16.11 20.48 2.01
N PRO A 71 16.06 19.75 3.16
CA PRO A 71 14.92 18.95 3.57
C PRO A 71 13.80 19.82 4.16
N LYS A 72 13.16 20.64 3.31
CA LYS A 72 12.07 21.55 3.70
C LYS A 72 10.76 21.17 3.00
N THR A 73 9.71 20.91 3.77
CA THR A 73 8.35 20.60 3.27
C THR A 73 7.78 21.73 2.42
N LYS A 74 8.09 22.99 2.75
CA LYS A 74 7.65 24.17 1.99
C LYS A 74 8.23 24.18 0.57
N ALA A 75 9.51 23.83 0.42
CA ALA A 75 10.17 23.79 -0.89
C ALA A 75 9.53 22.70 -1.77
N LEU A 76 9.33 21.50 -1.22
CA LEU A 76 8.67 20.42 -1.93
C LEU A 76 7.23 20.80 -2.33
N LYS A 77 6.48 21.37 -1.40
CA LYS A 77 5.09 21.80 -1.68
C LYS A 77 5.03 22.83 -2.81
N SER A 78 5.92 23.84 -2.79
CA SER A 78 5.98 24.85 -3.87
C SER A 78 6.34 24.23 -5.22
N ALA A 79 7.26 23.26 -5.25
CA ALA A 79 7.62 22.55 -6.48
C ALA A 79 6.44 21.71 -7.03
N LEU A 80 5.70 21.04 -6.16
CA LEU A 80 4.51 20.25 -6.56
C LEU A 80 3.35 21.15 -6.99
N GLU A 81 3.15 22.30 -6.36
CA GLU A 81 2.15 23.31 -6.76
C GLU A 81 2.42 23.86 -8.15
N GLN A 82 3.69 24.12 -8.51
CA GLN A 82 4.09 24.55 -9.85
C GLN A 82 3.76 23.51 -10.93
N LEU A 83 3.78 22.22 -10.57
CA LEU A 83 3.42 21.11 -11.44
C LEU A 83 1.94 20.72 -11.33
N GLU A 84 1.15 21.46 -10.56
CA GLU A 84 -0.27 21.16 -10.29
C GLU A 84 -0.52 19.74 -9.73
N LEU A 85 0.40 19.25 -8.89
CA LEU A 85 0.35 17.91 -8.30
C LEU A 85 -0.09 17.99 -6.83
N LYS A 86 -1.24 17.40 -6.50
CA LYS A 86 -1.79 17.35 -5.13
C LYS A 86 -1.59 15.98 -4.48
N ASN A 87 -2.08 14.93 -5.16
CA ASN A 87 -1.94 13.55 -4.73
C ASN A 87 -1.01 12.85 -5.72
N VAL A 88 0.24 12.67 -5.32
CA VAL A 88 1.31 12.26 -6.23
C VAL A 88 2.20 11.19 -5.64
N LEU A 89 2.53 10.20 -6.47
CA LEU A 89 3.61 9.26 -6.22
C LEU A 89 4.86 9.75 -6.95
N ILE A 90 5.93 10.00 -6.22
CA ILE A 90 7.24 10.39 -6.78
C ILE A 90 8.10 9.13 -6.88
N LEU A 91 8.50 8.79 -8.10
CA LEU A 91 9.39 7.67 -8.40
C LEU A 91 10.79 8.18 -8.69
N LEU A 92 11.71 7.77 -7.83
CA LEU A 92 13.12 8.09 -7.95
C LEU A 92 13.95 6.86 -8.30
N GLU A 93 15.08 7.07 -8.92
CA GLU A 93 16.07 6.02 -9.17
C GLU A 93 16.64 5.48 -7.86
N GLU A 94 17.11 6.41 -7.01
CA GLU A 94 17.59 6.17 -5.66
C GLU A 94 16.88 7.12 -4.70
N LEU A 95 16.80 6.73 -3.43
CA LEU A 95 16.12 7.53 -2.43
C LEU A 95 16.98 8.75 -2.07
N ASP A 96 16.54 9.95 -2.45
CA ASP A 96 17.11 11.21 -1.98
C ASP A 96 16.57 11.50 -0.57
N GLU A 97 17.47 11.60 0.40
CA GLU A 97 17.14 11.86 1.80
C GLU A 97 16.41 13.19 1.98
N ASN A 98 16.82 14.25 1.28
CA ASN A 98 16.20 15.57 1.37
C ASN A 98 14.75 15.53 0.88
N VAL A 99 14.49 14.84 -0.25
CA VAL A 99 13.15 14.70 -0.80
C VAL A 99 12.29 13.83 0.13
N TYR A 100 12.84 12.75 0.65
CA TYR A 100 12.13 11.86 1.60
C TYR A 100 11.71 12.59 2.88
N LEU A 101 12.64 13.29 3.54
CA LEU A 101 12.37 14.06 4.76
C LEU A 101 11.34 15.17 4.54
N SER A 102 11.39 15.80 3.35
CA SER A 102 10.43 16.84 2.98
C SER A 102 9.02 16.33 2.74
N SER A 103 8.87 15.07 2.28
CA SER A 103 7.58 14.52 1.88
C SER A 103 6.79 13.85 3.02
N ARG A 104 7.49 13.26 4.01
CA ARG A 104 6.85 12.39 5.02
C ARG A 104 5.73 13.05 5.83
N ASN A 105 5.72 14.38 5.94
CA ASN A 105 4.68 15.14 6.63
C ASN A 105 3.56 15.64 5.71
N LEU A 106 3.69 15.45 4.39
CA LEU A 106 2.68 15.89 3.43
C LEU A 106 1.68 14.76 3.16
N THR A 107 0.41 15.02 3.42
CA THR A 107 -0.66 14.09 3.04
C THR A 107 -0.81 14.08 1.51
N GLY A 108 -0.96 12.89 0.94
CA GLY A 108 -1.12 12.72 -0.52
C GLY A 108 0.19 12.71 -1.31
N VAL A 109 1.37 12.82 -0.66
CA VAL A 109 2.67 12.70 -1.33
C VAL A 109 3.35 11.42 -0.85
N GLN A 110 3.65 10.53 -1.79
CA GLN A 110 4.39 9.30 -1.52
C GLN A 110 5.67 9.27 -2.34
N ILE A 111 6.73 8.70 -1.78
CA ILE A 111 7.99 8.50 -2.49
C ILE A 111 8.30 7.01 -2.51
N ARG A 112 8.70 6.53 -3.67
CA ARG A 112 9.17 5.16 -3.88
C ARG A 112 10.41 5.18 -4.79
N THR A 113 11.25 4.19 -4.62
CA THR A 113 12.30 3.90 -5.59
C THR A 113 11.77 2.95 -6.66
N ALA A 114 12.38 2.95 -7.84
CA ALA A 114 12.01 2.07 -8.94
C ALA A 114 11.94 0.58 -8.52
N ASN A 115 12.84 0.15 -7.61
CA ASN A 115 12.88 -1.23 -7.12
C ASN A 115 11.75 -1.58 -6.13
N ASN A 116 11.14 -0.58 -5.48
CA ASN A 116 10.13 -0.75 -4.44
C ASN A 116 8.74 -0.24 -4.86
N VAL A 117 8.50 -0.20 -6.15
CA VAL A 117 7.19 0.18 -6.69
C VAL A 117 6.18 -0.90 -6.39
N ASP A 118 5.04 -0.51 -5.86
CA ASP A 118 3.91 -1.39 -5.59
C ASP A 118 2.64 -0.94 -6.36
N PRO A 119 1.80 -1.89 -6.79
CA PRO A 119 0.58 -1.61 -7.54
C PRO A 119 -0.38 -0.67 -6.81
N VAL A 120 -0.44 -0.76 -5.48
CA VAL A 120 -1.36 0.04 -4.65
C VAL A 120 -1.00 1.52 -4.70
N SER A 121 0.30 1.86 -4.53
CA SER A 121 0.77 3.25 -4.61
C SER A 121 0.58 3.85 -6.01
N LEU A 122 0.81 3.06 -7.07
CA LEU A 122 0.62 3.49 -8.45
C LEU A 122 -0.85 3.85 -8.76
N ILE A 123 -1.79 3.01 -8.32
CA ILE A 123 -3.21 3.23 -8.59
C ILE A 123 -3.79 4.30 -7.67
N GLY A 124 -3.36 4.32 -6.40
CA GLY A 124 -3.89 5.21 -5.38
C GLY A 124 -3.53 6.67 -5.53
N SER A 125 -2.50 6.99 -6.32
CA SER A 125 -2.09 8.37 -6.60
C SER A 125 -2.80 8.92 -7.83
N ASP A 126 -3.19 10.20 -7.82
CA ASP A 126 -3.84 10.83 -8.99
C ASP A 126 -2.85 10.98 -10.15
N LYS A 127 -1.59 11.30 -9.84
CA LYS A 127 -0.49 11.37 -10.80
C LYS A 127 0.76 10.70 -10.27
N VAL A 128 1.58 10.22 -11.19
CA VAL A 128 2.88 9.61 -10.91
C VAL A 128 3.95 10.47 -11.55
N LEU A 129 4.83 11.05 -10.73
CA LEU A 129 6.00 11.82 -11.17
C LEU A 129 7.21 10.88 -11.16
N ALA A 130 7.79 10.59 -12.30
CA ALA A 130 8.92 9.68 -12.41
C ALA A 130 10.14 10.37 -13.03
N THR A 131 11.33 10.15 -12.47
CA THR A 131 12.57 10.56 -13.11
C THR A 131 12.94 9.62 -14.26
N PHE A 132 13.65 10.11 -15.28
CA PHE A 132 14.10 9.25 -16.38
C PHE A 132 14.97 8.08 -15.92
N GLY A 133 15.81 8.27 -14.90
CA GLY A 133 16.59 7.19 -14.31
C GLY A 133 15.70 6.11 -13.68
N ALA A 134 14.63 6.52 -12.97
CA ALA A 134 13.66 5.59 -12.40
C ALA A 134 12.90 4.80 -13.47
N LEU A 135 12.50 5.44 -14.57
CA LEU A 135 11.83 4.78 -15.68
C LEU A 135 12.72 3.73 -16.36
N LYS A 136 13.99 4.05 -16.60
CA LYS A 136 14.95 3.08 -17.16
C LYS A 136 15.13 1.85 -16.24
N LYS A 137 15.30 2.07 -14.94
CA LYS A 137 15.39 0.96 -13.97
C LYS A 137 14.11 0.12 -13.94
N LEU A 138 12.92 0.74 -14.08
CA LEU A 138 11.66 0.01 -14.18
C LEU A 138 11.57 -0.83 -15.46
N GLU A 139 11.99 -0.30 -16.60
CA GLU A 139 12.06 -1.05 -17.86
C GLU A 139 12.94 -2.29 -17.73
N GLU A 140 14.15 -2.14 -17.19
CA GLU A 140 15.07 -3.26 -16.93
C GLU A 140 14.49 -4.32 -15.98
N ALA A 141 13.77 -3.88 -14.93
CA ALA A 141 13.17 -4.79 -13.95
C ALA A 141 11.94 -5.55 -14.49
N LEU A 142 11.26 -4.99 -15.49
CA LEU A 142 10.04 -5.55 -16.09
C LEU A 142 10.32 -6.37 -17.37
N ALA A 143 11.46 -6.16 -17.99
CA ALA A 143 11.94 -7.00 -19.12
C ALA A 143 12.30 -8.42 -18.64
#